data_a24ad3a1ef7c2e9f6170f142da38c155
#
_entry.id   a24ad3a1ef7c2e9f6170f142da38c155
#
_cell.length_a   1.000
_cell.length_b   1.000
_cell.length_c   1.000
_cell.angle_alpha   90.00
_cell.angle_beta   90.00
_cell.angle_gamma   90.00
#
_symmetry.space_group_name_H-M   'P 1'
#
loop_
_entity.id
_entity.type
_entity.pdbx_description
1 polymer ?
#
loop_
_entity_poly.entity_id
_entity_poly.type
_entity_poly.pdbx_seq_one_letter_code
_entity_poly.pdbx_strand_id
1 'polypeptide(L)'
;MDKQKVIQIAKNEIGYLEKSKSAYQKNPNIIYDKTQGAGEDNYTKYNYEMHKLYPSVMDFLAPWCDAFVDWCFVQAYGASNAREILCGNFDDYTVNSCRYYEKANCLDTIPQIGDQVFFTKNGKSSGCYHTGLVYNVDDNYFYTIEGNTSNATVVVANGGCVAQKKYLIKNYKNKVLFGHPKYSDTIQQLKSVDVIAQEVLDGKWGSGAERRAKLTNAGYNYAIIQARVNELCKAKQNSKPIIDLSHHNTVSNWNNVAENVNGVILRLGYRSYGNGQIMVDKKYHEFLSAVKSRKIPYGIYFFPTSITEAEAEEEANFILKSVQGLSLSFPIYLDSEIADVKTKNGRSDKLDKTTRTKLLKIILDKLRSRGYDCGVYASTSWLNNQLIMSQLSNYKVWVAQYNTTCTYGGKYNMWQYSSKGQIDGISGNCDVSKLK
;
A
#
# COMPACT_ATOMS: atom_id res chain seq x y z
N MET A 1 21.48 20.96 -3.03
CA MET A 1 20.99 19.63 -2.63
C MET A 1 21.54 19.26 -1.27
N ASP A 2 20.71 18.65 -0.46
CA ASP A 2 21.07 18.29 0.91
C ASP A 2 21.91 17.01 0.93
N LYS A 3 23.22 17.16 1.17
CA LYS A 3 24.17 16.06 1.35
C LYS A 3 23.79 15.09 2.47
N GLN A 4 22.95 15.51 3.43
CA GLN A 4 22.47 14.62 4.49
C GLN A 4 21.61 13.48 3.94
N LYS A 5 20.98 13.68 2.78
CA LYS A 5 20.14 12.65 2.15
C LYS A 5 20.96 11.42 1.71
N VAL A 6 22.07 11.62 1.01
CA VAL A 6 22.94 10.50 0.58
C VAL A 6 23.61 9.82 1.78
N ILE A 7 24.03 10.62 2.78
CA ILE A 7 24.61 10.11 4.02
C ILE A 7 23.61 9.22 4.78
N GLN A 8 22.35 9.64 4.87
CA GLN A 8 21.32 8.84 5.54
C GLN A 8 21.03 7.53 4.81
N ILE A 9 21.02 7.54 3.48
CA ILE A 9 20.89 6.33 2.66
C ILE A 9 22.04 5.37 2.96
N ALA A 10 23.29 5.84 2.91
CA ALA A 10 24.44 5.03 3.23
C ALA A 10 24.42 4.47 4.67
N LYS A 11 23.98 5.27 5.66
CA LYS A 11 23.81 4.83 7.06
C LYS A 11 22.81 3.69 7.19
N ASN A 12 21.71 3.74 6.44
CA ASN A 12 20.71 2.69 6.46
C ASN A 12 21.22 1.34 5.94
N GLU A 13 22.30 1.34 5.17
CA GLU A 13 22.93 0.13 4.60
C GLU A 13 23.96 -0.52 5.52
N ILE A 14 24.42 0.14 6.59
CA ILE A 14 25.45 -0.40 7.51
C ILE A 14 25.03 -1.78 8.02
N GLY A 15 25.94 -2.75 7.90
CA GLY A 15 25.69 -4.14 8.26
C GLY A 15 25.12 -5.01 7.11
N TYR A 16 24.96 -4.45 5.91
CA TYR A 16 24.68 -5.25 4.73
C TYR A 16 25.86 -6.18 4.43
N LEU A 17 25.57 -7.46 4.12
CA LEU A 17 26.54 -8.48 3.76
C LEU A 17 26.35 -8.89 2.30
N GLU A 18 27.45 -8.97 1.54
CA GLU A 18 27.41 -9.55 0.19
C GLU A 18 27.00 -11.02 0.24
N LYS A 19 26.53 -11.56 -0.86
CA LYS A 19 25.97 -12.91 -0.91
C LYS A 19 26.88 -13.87 -1.62
N SER A 20 26.82 -15.14 -1.18
CA SER A 20 27.47 -16.21 -1.88
C SER A 20 26.77 -16.53 -3.19
N LYS A 21 27.54 -17.04 -4.16
CA LYS A 21 27.01 -17.55 -5.44
C LYS A 21 25.91 -18.60 -5.22
N SER A 22 26.11 -19.51 -4.26
CA SER A 22 25.16 -20.57 -3.95
C SER A 22 23.85 -20.03 -3.39
N ALA A 23 23.89 -19.00 -2.53
CA ALA A 23 22.69 -18.35 -2.00
C ALA A 23 21.93 -17.62 -3.11
N TYR A 24 22.64 -16.90 -3.98
CA TYR A 24 22.04 -16.21 -5.11
C TYR A 24 21.39 -17.17 -6.13
N GLN A 25 22.06 -18.27 -6.49
CA GLN A 25 21.49 -19.27 -7.40
C GLN A 25 20.24 -19.91 -6.86
N LYS A 26 20.17 -20.13 -5.52
CA LYS A 26 18.98 -20.69 -4.86
C LYS A 26 17.83 -19.68 -4.81
N ASN A 27 18.12 -18.42 -4.59
CA ASN A 27 17.14 -17.34 -4.51
C ASN A 27 17.78 -16.01 -4.95
N PRO A 28 17.60 -15.56 -6.21
CA PRO A 28 18.16 -14.31 -6.69
C PRO A 28 17.75 -13.07 -5.89
N ASN A 29 16.58 -13.10 -5.22
CA ASN A 29 16.13 -11.98 -4.38
C ASN A 29 16.88 -11.87 -3.06
N ILE A 30 17.74 -12.83 -2.71
CA ILE A 30 18.57 -12.81 -1.49
C ILE A 30 19.44 -11.55 -1.40
N ILE A 31 19.82 -10.95 -2.53
CA ILE A 31 20.60 -9.71 -2.57
C ILE A 31 19.90 -8.53 -1.89
N TYR A 32 18.60 -8.58 -1.70
CA TYR A 32 17.82 -7.56 -0.99
C TYR A 32 17.72 -7.82 0.52
N ASP A 33 18.04 -9.02 0.98
CA ASP A 33 18.17 -9.28 2.42
C ASP A 33 19.48 -8.69 2.93
N LYS A 34 19.46 -8.11 4.12
CA LYS A 34 20.64 -7.40 4.64
C LYS A 34 21.74 -8.35 5.12
N THR A 35 21.38 -9.49 5.70
CA THR A 35 22.30 -10.35 6.44
C THR A 35 22.32 -11.82 6.01
N GLN A 36 21.22 -12.30 5.41
CA GLN A 36 21.12 -13.70 5.01
C GLN A 36 21.94 -14.01 3.76
N GLY A 37 22.41 -15.24 3.63
CA GLY A 37 23.11 -15.73 2.45
C GLY A 37 24.51 -15.14 2.26
N ALA A 38 25.16 -14.68 3.34
CA ALA A 38 26.48 -14.08 3.30
C ALA A 38 27.54 -14.96 2.61
N GLY A 39 28.46 -14.33 1.90
CA GLY A 39 29.57 -14.98 1.18
C GLY A 39 30.60 -13.96 0.70
N GLU A 40 31.46 -14.38 -0.24
CA GLU A 40 32.59 -13.57 -0.75
C GLU A 40 32.56 -13.54 -2.30
N ASP A 41 31.39 -13.58 -2.92
CA ASP A 41 31.24 -13.73 -4.37
C ASP A 41 30.73 -12.45 -5.06
N ASN A 42 30.75 -11.30 -4.40
CA ASN A 42 30.32 -9.98 -4.89
C ASN A 42 28.83 -9.88 -5.34
N TYR A 43 27.97 -10.84 -4.98
CA TYR A 43 26.55 -10.74 -5.27
C TYR A 43 25.90 -9.72 -4.34
N THR A 44 25.64 -8.53 -4.84
CA THR A 44 25.02 -7.43 -4.07
C THR A 44 23.90 -6.78 -4.84
N LYS A 45 22.96 -6.15 -4.12
CA LYS A 45 21.93 -5.32 -4.74
C LYS A 45 22.52 -4.08 -5.42
N TYR A 46 23.64 -3.57 -4.91
CA TYR A 46 24.32 -2.39 -5.46
C TYR A 46 24.85 -2.68 -6.86
N ASN A 47 25.66 -3.71 -7.04
CA ASN A 47 26.11 -4.16 -8.35
C ASN A 47 24.96 -4.50 -9.28
N TYR A 48 23.94 -5.23 -8.77
CA TYR A 48 22.81 -5.66 -9.58
C TYR A 48 21.99 -4.47 -10.11
N GLU A 49 21.65 -3.51 -9.26
CA GLU A 49 20.86 -2.34 -9.67
C GLU A 49 21.66 -1.39 -10.55
N MET A 50 22.95 -1.17 -10.26
CA MET A 50 23.81 -0.33 -11.07
C MET A 50 24.11 -0.97 -12.42
N HIS A 51 24.36 -2.27 -12.49
CA HIS A 51 24.47 -3.01 -13.75
C HIS A 51 23.21 -2.90 -14.62
N LYS A 52 22.03 -2.99 -14.01
CA LYS A 52 20.76 -2.79 -14.75
C LYS A 52 20.59 -1.40 -15.34
N LEU A 53 21.13 -0.38 -14.68
CA LEU A 53 21.09 1.00 -15.17
C LEU A 53 22.14 1.24 -16.26
N TYR A 54 23.34 0.66 -16.15
CA TYR A 54 24.50 0.91 -17.02
C TYR A 54 25.27 -0.38 -17.30
N PRO A 55 24.72 -1.33 -18.04
CA PRO A 55 25.30 -2.67 -18.23
C PRO A 55 26.63 -2.65 -19.03
N SER A 56 26.93 -1.57 -19.75
CA SER A 56 28.16 -1.42 -20.51
C SER A 56 29.35 -0.93 -19.69
N VAL A 57 29.12 -0.51 -18.45
CA VAL A 57 30.14 0.12 -17.57
C VAL A 57 30.21 -0.56 -16.21
N MET A 58 29.06 -0.96 -15.66
CA MET A 58 28.95 -1.55 -14.33
C MET A 58 28.87 -3.06 -14.44
N ASP A 59 29.89 -3.78 -13.99
CA ASP A 59 29.85 -5.25 -13.94
C ASP A 59 29.13 -5.75 -12.68
N PHE A 60 28.23 -6.71 -12.84
CA PHE A 60 27.45 -7.26 -11.72
C PHE A 60 28.31 -7.94 -10.64
N LEU A 61 29.45 -8.47 -10.99
CA LEU A 61 30.32 -9.22 -10.05
C LEU A 61 31.65 -8.52 -9.75
N ALA A 62 31.80 -7.26 -10.15
CA ALA A 62 32.96 -6.46 -9.79
C ALA A 62 33.04 -6.19 -8.28
N PRO A 63 34.25 -5.86 -7.75
CA PRO A 63 34.39 -5.26 -6.43
C PRO A 63 33.46 -4.04 -6.30
N TRP A 64 32.62 -4.00 -5.27
CA TRP A 64 31.46 -3.14 -5.24
C TRP A 64 31.55 -1.88 -4.35
N CYS A 65 32.78 -1.46 -3.99
CA CYS A 65 32.96 -0.25 -3.20
C CYS A 65 32.50 1.02 -3.94
N ASP A 66 32.76 1.12 -5.23
CA ASP A 66 32.35 2.26 -6.06
C ASP A 66 30.85 2.17 -6.41
N ALA A 67 30.39 1.00 -6.83
CA ALA A 67 28.97 0.73 -7.07
C ALA A 67 28.10 1.05 -5.85
N PHE A 68 28.57 0.84 -4.62
CA PHE A 68 27.87 1.23 -3.39
C PHE A 68 27.72 2.76 -3.28
N VAL A 69 28.78 3.52 -3.52
CA VAL A 69 28.71 4.99 -3.46
C VAL A 69 27.78 5.51 -4.55
N ASP A 70 27.98 5.08 -5.79
CA ASP A 70 27.13 5.45 -6.93
C ASP A 70 25.66 5.13 -6.68
N TRP A 71 25.39 3.94 -6.16
CA TRP A 71 24.04 3.52 -5.78
C TRP A 71 23.41 4.46 -4.73
N CYS A 72 24.17 4.86 -3.70
CA CYS A 72 23.70 5.79 -2.69
C CYS A 72 23.31 7.15 -3.31
N PHE A 73 24.10 7.66 -4.25
CA PHE A 73 23.77 8.89 -4.97
C PHE A 73 22.57 8.74 -5.89
N VAL A 74 22.44 7.59 -6.57
CA VAL A 74 21.27 7.29 -7.41
C VAL A 74 20.00 7.24 -6.56
N GLN A 75 20.02 6.59 -5.40
CA GLN A 75 18.88 6.54 -4.48
C GLN A 75 18.54 7.92 -3.90
N ALA A 76 19.55 8.77 -3.70
CA ALA A 76 19.34 10.10 -3.16
C ALA A 76 18.76 11.08 -4.19
N TYR A 77 19.25 11.07 -5.43
CA TYR A 77 19.02 12.15 -6.38
C TYR A 77 18.50 11.69 -7.74
N GLY A 78 18.42 10.39 -7.99
CA GLY A 78 18.14 9.79 -9.29
C GLY A 78 19.38 9.79 -10.22
N ALA A 79 19.38 8.88 -11.19
CA ALA A 79 20.58 8.57 -11.99
C ALA A 79 21.16 9.79 -12.74
N SER A 80 20.32 10.64 -13.35
CA SER A 80 20.79 11.81 -14.09
C SER A 80 21.51 12.81 -13.18
N ASN A 81 20.86 13.19 -12.07
CA ASN A 81 21.42 14.15 -11.13
C ASN A 81 22.65 13.60 -10.41
N ALA A 82 22.64 12.30 -10.07
CA ALA A 82 23.77 11.65 -9.42
C ALA A 82 25.04 11.75 -10.27
N ARG A 83 24.97 11.56 -11.58
CA ARG A 83 26.10 11.72 -12.50
C ARG A 83 26.66 13.14 -12.53
N GLU A 84 25.79 14.14 -12.54
CA GLU A 84 26.21 15.54 -12.50
C GLU A 84 26.89 15.89 -11.18
N ILE A 85 26.32 15.41 -10.05
CA ILE A 85 26.88 15.59 -8.71
C ILE A 85 28.25 14.92 -8.60
N LEU A 86 28.39 13.69 -9.08
CA LEU A 86 29.63 12.91 -9.05
C LEU A 86 30.67 13.35 -10.12
N CYS A 87 30.41 14.46 -10.80
CA CYS A 87 31.32 15.08 -11.78
C CYS A 87 31.56 14.25 -13.04
N GLY A 88 30.80 13.18 -13.29
CA GLY A 88 31.04 12.33 -14.44
C GLY A 88 30.03 11.20 -14.60
N ASN A 89 30.52 10.06 -15.05
CA ASN A 89 29.71 8.85 -15.21
C ASN A 89 29.84 7.97 -13.97
N PHE A 90 28.96 6.96 -13.86
CA PHE A 90 29.19 5.85 -12.93
C PHE A 90 30.28 4.93 -13.46
N ASP A 91 31.01 4.31 -12.56
CA ASP A 91 32.06 3.37 -12.92
C ASP A 91 32.24 2.33 -11.79
N ASP A 92 32.60 1.10 -12.14
CA ASP A 92 32.95 0.08 -11.15
C ASP A 92 34.43 0.06 -10.80
N TYR A 93 35.19 0.98 -11.43
CA TYR A 93 36.64 1.12 -11.25
C TYR A 93 36.99 2.47 -10.62
N THR A 94 37.36 2.45 -9.35
CA THR A 94 37.67 3.63 -8.52
C THR A 94 38.64 4.63 -9.12
N VAL A 95 39.58 4.17 -9.98
CA VAL A 95 40.49 5.05 -10.71
C VAL A 95 39.77 5.97 -11.67
N ASN A 96 38.74 5.46 -12.36
CA ASN A 96 37.96 6.25 -13.29
C ASN A 96 37.07 7.23 -12.57
N SER A 97 36.39 6.80 -11.50
CA SER A 97 35.55 7.68 -10.66
C SER A 97 36.38 8.82 -10.07
N CYS A 98 37.59 8.53 -9.55
CA CYS A 98 38.47 9.55 -9.05
C CYS A 98 38.90 10.56 -10.15
N ARG A 99 39.17 10.08 -11.36
CA ARG A 99 39.50 10.93 -12.52
C ARG A 99 38.38 11.84 -12.99
N TYR A 100 37.11 11.47 -12.77
CA TYR A 100 36.01 12.38 -13.07
C TYR A 100 36.06 13.62 -12.18
N TYR A 101 36.33 13.48 -10.89
CA TYR A 101 36.55 14.63 -9.99
C TYR A 101 37.82 15.42 -10.34
N GLU A 102 38.90 14.73 -10.69
CA GLU A 102 40.16 15.38 -11.13
C GLU A 102 39.93 16.26 -12.37
N LYS A 103 39.27 15.74 -13.41
CA LYS A 103 38.91 16.49 -14.62
C LYS A 103 37.97 17.65 -14.36
N ALA A 104 37.11 17.54 -13.36
CA ALA A 104 36.18 18.56 -12.96
C ALA A 104 36.74 19.63 -12.02
N ASN A 105 38.07 19.55 -11.66
CA ASN A 105 38.73 20.34 -10.63
C ASN A 105 38.03 20.30 -9.26
N CYS A 106 37.51 19.13 -8.90
CA CYS A 106 36.77 18.86 -7.67
C CYS A 106 37.47 17.78 -6.82
N LEU A 107 38.78 17.66 -6.89
CA LEU A 107 39.59 16.65 -6.19
C LEU A 107 40.74 17.32 -5.43
N ASP A 108 40.82 17.06 -4.13
CA ASP A 108 41.94 17.49 -3.31
C ASP A 108 42.24 16.51 -2.16
N THR A 109 42.96 16.97 -1.11
CA THR A 109 43.39 16.16 0.05
C THR A 109 42.68 16.60 1.36
N ILE A 110 41.68 17.47 1.31
CA ILE A 110 41.00 18.05 2.45
C ILE A 110 39.59 17.42 2.58
N PRO A 111 39.32 16.62 3.63
CA PRO A 111 38.02 15.97 3.78
C PRO A 111 36.90 16.95 4.08
N GLN A 112 35.75 16.76 3.44
CA GLN A 112 34.54 17.45 3.75
C GLN A 112 33.39 16.45 3.94
N ILE A 113 32.39 16.80 4.74
CA ILE A 113 31.20 15.95 4.89
C ILE A 113 30.44 15.90 3.55
N GLY A 114 30.17 14.68 3.09
CA GLY A 114 29.52 14.41 1.82
C GLY A 114 30.47 14.03 0.68
N ASP A 115 31.79 14.08 0.90
CA ASP A 115 32.78 13.70 -0.10
C ASP A 115 32.78 12.21 -0.40
N GLN A 116 33.20 11.86 -1.62
CA GLN A 116 33.66 10.53 -1.96
C GLN A 116 35.18 10.45 -1.68
N VAL A 117 35.60 9.65 -0.68
CA VAL A 117 37.01 9.43 -0.40
C VAL A 117 37.54 8.32 -1.29
N PHE A 118 38.74 8.52 -1.82
CA PHE A 118 39.49 7.53 -2.60
C PHE A 118 40.80 7.19 -1.89
N PHE A 119 40.98 5.93 -1.53
CA PHE A 119 42.22 5.41 -0.97
C PHE A 119 43.18 5.10 -2.12
N THR A 120 44.40 5.64 -2.05
CA THR A 120 45.39 5.59 -3.13
C THR A 120 46.75 5.08 -2.65
N LYS A 121 47.42 4.29 -3.49
CA LYS A 121 48.77 3.74 -3.21
C LYS A 121 49.89 4.75 -3.45
N ASN A 122 49.66 5.76 -4.29
CA ASN A 122 50.67 6.68 -4.79
C ASN A 122 50.31 8.17 -4.64
N GLY A 123 49.20 8.49 -3.93
CA GLY A 123 48.73 9.86 -3.76
C GLY A 123 48.12 10.49 -5.03
N LYS A 124 47.87 9.71 -6.06
CA LYS A 124 47.29 10.16 -7.34
C LYS A 124 46.03 9.35 -7.69
N SER A 125 45.21 9.88 -8.57
CA SER A 125 44.01 9.21 -9.08
C SER A 125 44.34 7.84 -9.69
N SER A 126 45.46 7.70 -10.38
CA SER A 126 45.89 6.43 -10.98
C SER A 126 46.21 5.31 -10.00
N GLY A 127 46.38 5.61 -8.72
CA GLY A 127 46.67 4.65 -7.65
C GLY A 127 45.45 4.28 -6.79
N CYS A 128 44.28 4.76 -7.10
CA CYS A 128 43.06 4.48 -6.33
C CYS A 128 42.69 2.99 -6.38
N TYR A 129 42.29 2.44 -5.23
CA TYR A 129 41.99 1.02 -5.10
C TYR A 129 40.78 0.73 -4.20
N HIS A 130 40.26 1.74 -3.48
CA HIS A 130 39.08 1.64 -2.63
C HIS A 130 38.42 3.00 -2.47
N THR A 131 37.12 3.02 -2.15
CA THR A 131 36.34 4.26 -1.99
C THR A 131 35.25 4.11 -0.93
N GLY A 132 34.74 5.24 -0.46
CA GLY A 132 33.61 5.33 0.48
C GLY A 132 33.05 6.74 0.54
N LEU A 133 31.98 6.91 1.31
CA LEU A 133 31.30 8.20 1.54
C LEU A 133 31.73 8.78 2.89
N VAL A 134 32.18 10.03 2.92
CA VAL A 134 32.51 10.76 4.15
C VAL A 134 31.24 11.25 4.81
N TYR A 135 30.92 10.77 6.00
CA TYR A 135 29.71 11.19 6.72
C TYR A 135 29.96 12.15 7.88
N ASN A 136 31.19 12.26 8.36
CA ASN A 136 31.60 13.21 9.39
C ASN A 136 33.07 13.53 9.28
N VAL A 137 33.46 14.72 9.74
CA VAL A 137 34.83 15.20 9.84
C VAL A 137 34.97 16.00 11.13
N ASP A 138 36.07 15.77 11.89
CA ASP A 138 36.50 16.61 13.00
C ASP A 138 37.97 17.01 12.81
N ASP A 139 38.53 17.74 13.78
CA ASP A 139 39.91 18.27 13.69
C ASP A 139 40.99 17.21 13.44
N ASN A 140 40.73 15.97 13.82
CA ASN A 140 41.73 14.90 13.79
C ASN A 140 41.36 13.75 12.86
N TYR A 141 40.03 13.57 12.60
CA TYR A 141 39.55 12.37 11.93
C TYR A 141 38.57 12.70 10.81
N PHE A 142 38.56 11.85 9.78
CA PHE A 142 37.44 11.70 8.89
C PHE A 142 36.79 10.34 9.10
N TYR A 143 35.47 10.29 8.89
CA TYR A 143 34.63 9.13 9.13
C TYR A 143 33.91 8.75 7.86
N THR A 144 33.93 7.47 7.51
CA THR A 144 33.35 6.98 6.25
C THR A 144 32.29 5.92 6.45
N ILE A 145 31.45 5.74 5.45
CA ILE A 145 30.66 4.54 5.23
C ILE A 145 31.15 3.93 3.92
N GLU A 146 31.56 2.69 3.98
CA GLU A 146 32.24 2.00 2.88
C GLU A 146 31.48 0.72 2.54
N GLY A 147 31.26 0.48 1.25
CA GLY A 147 30.87 -0.82 0.71
C GLY A 147 32.10 -1.67 0.40
N ASN A 148 31.90 -2.97 0.24
CA ASN A 148 33.00 -3.91 -0.07
C ASN A 148 34.19 -3.82 0.91
N THR A 149 33.86 -3.72 2.20
CA THR A 149 34.87 -3.57 3.27
C THR A 149 34.60 -4.57 4.40
N SER A 150 35.51 -4.64 5.38
CA SER A 150 35.30 -5.46 6.59
C SER A 150 34.94 -4.60 7.79
N ASN A 151 34.49 -5.20 8.88
CA ASN A 151 34.27 -4.51 10.16
C ASN A 151 35.62 -4.17 10.89
N ALA A 152 36.75 -4.55 10.34
CA ALA A 152 38.06 -4.20 10.90
C ALA A 152 38.36 -2.69 10.77
N THR A 153 39.26 -2.19 11.60
CA THR A 153 39.70 -0.79 11.62
C THR A 153 40.62 -0.39 10.48
N VAL A 154 41.10 -1.36 9.70
CA VAL A 154 42.03 -1.15 8.55
C VAL A 154 41.26 -1.07 7.24
N VAL A 155 41.84 -0.41 6.25
CA VAL A 155 41.33 -0.39 4.88
C VAL A 155 41.43 -1.80 4.28
N VAL A 156 40.35 -2.29 3.72
CA VAL A 156 40.27 -3.57 3.02
C VAL A 156 39.81 -3.30 1.60
N ALA A 157 40.61 -3.70 0.62
CA ALA A 157 40.34 -3.45 -0.79
C ALA A 157 39.20 -4.31 -1.34
N ASN A 158 38.98 -5.46 -0.75
CA ASN A 158 37.87 -6.37 -1.03
C ASN A 158 37.42 -7.02 0.27
N GLY A 159 36.15 -6.86 0.63
CA GLY A 159 35.55 -7.39 1.86
C GLY A 159 34.04 -7.46 1.73
N GLY A 160 33.39 -8.19 2.64
CA GLY A 160 32.04 -8.66 2.47
C GLY A 160 30.92 -7.76 3.00
N CYS A 161 31.14 -6.51 3.43
CA CYS A 161 30.07 -5.75 4.09
C CYS A 161 30.08 -4.24 3.80
N VAL A 162 28.96 -3.59 4.24
CA VAL A 162 28.91 -2.14 4.43
C VAL A 162 29.23 -1.83 5.90
N ALA A 163 30.27 -1.02 6.12
CA ALA A 163 30.70 -0.67 7.48
C ALA A 163 31.06 0.81 7.64
N GLN A 164 30.96 1.29 8.88
CA GLN A 164 31.52 2.58 9.29
C GLN A 164 32.99 2.43 9.63
N LYS A 165 33.81 3.42 9.20
CA LYS A 165 35.22 3.50 9.50
C LYS A 165 35.59 4.87 10.06
N LYS A 166 36.74 4.93 10.75
CA LYS A 166 37.28 6.15 11.30
C LYS A 166 38.81 6.19 11.02
N TYR A 167 39.25 7.27 10.42
CA TYR A 167 40.64 7.43 9.99
C TYR A 167 41.29 8.69 10.57
N LEU A 168 42.47 8.57 11.18
CA LEU A 168 43.23 9.68 11.69
C LEU A 168 43.91 10.42 10.52
N ILE A 169 43.52 11.66 10.22
CA ILE A 169 43.91 12.43 9.03
C ILE A 169 45.44 12.41 8.81
N LYS A 170 46.22 12.65 9.87
CA LYS A 170 47.69 12.68 9.78
C LYS A 170 48.33 11.38 9.26
N ASN A 171 47.68 10.23 9.47
CA ASN A 171 48.17 8.92 9.05
C ASN A 171 47.87 8.61 7.59
N TYR A 172 47.00 9.39 6.98
CA TYR A 172 46.51 9.20 5.60
C TYR A 172 47.00 10.29 4.63
N LYS A 173 47.90 11.18 5.07
CA LYS A 173 48.55 12.14 4.19
C LYS A 173 49.19 11.41 2.99
N ASN A 174 48.90 11.84 1.77
CA ASN A 174 49.29 11.21 0.51
C ASN A 174 48.79 9.76 0.28
N LYS A 175 47.79 9.32 1.06
CA LYS A 175 47.17 8.00 0.92
C LYS A 175 45.68 8.08 0.60
N VAL A 176 45.08 9.27 0.60
CA VAL A 176 43.70 9.54 0.26
C VAL A 176 43.60 10.79 -0.59
N LEU A 177 42.57 10.79 -1.42
CA LEU A 177 42.04 11.95 -2.16
C LEU A 177 40.55 12.08 -1.85
N PHE A 178 40.04 13.30 -1.85
CA PHE A 178 38.64 13.60 -1.62
C PHE A 178 38.06 14.22 -2.86
N GLY A 179 37.10 13.52 -3.49
CA GLY A 179 36.25 14.06 -4.54
C GLY A 179 35.11 14.81 -3.91
N HIS A 180 34.97 16.08 -4.27
CA HIS A 180 33.89 16.95 -3.79
C HIS A 180 32.70 16.92 -4.73
N PRO A 181 31.62 16.21 -4.38
CA PRO A 181 30.42 16.17 -5.21
C PRO A 181 29.80 17.55 -5.35
N LYS A 182 29.33 17.89 -6.55
CA LYS A 182 28.73 19.19 -6.86
C LYS A 182 27.29 19.28 -6.34
N TYR A 183 27.11 19.42 -5.04
CA TYR A 183 25.81 19.64 -4.41
C TYR A 183 25.28 21.05 -4.71
N SER A 184 24.87 21.35 -5.93
CA SER A 184 24.37 22.68 -6.30
C SER A 184 22.85 22.78 -6.16
N ASP A 185 22.36 23.97 -5.84
CA ASP A 185 20.90 24.26 -5.78
C ASP A 185 20.24 24.30 -7.16
N THR A 186 21.03 24.24 -8.24
CA THR A 186 20.57 24.34 -9.63
C THR A 186 20.16 22.99 -10.24
N ILE A 187 20.41 21.86 -9.56
CA ILE A 187 19.95 20.56 -10.04
C ILE A 187 18.45 20.44 -9.77
N GLN A 188 17.70 20.04 -10.77
CA GLN A 188 16.25 19.93 -10.71
C GLN A 188 15.83 19.05 -9.51
N GLN A 189 15.25 19.68 -8.50
CA GLN A 189 14.74 18.97 -7.33
C GLN A 189 13.67 17.97 -7.77
N LEU A 190 13.91 16.69 -7.57
CA LEU A 190 12.90 15.67 -7.84
C LEU A 190 11.66 15.96 -6.99
N LYS A 191 10.51 15.93 -7.62
CA LYS A 191 9.22 16.07 -6.92
C LYS A 191 9.08 14.94 -5.90
N SER A 192 8.33 15.18 -4.84
CA SER A 192 8.09 14.14 -3.84
C SER A 192 7.36 12.93 -4.42
N VAL A 193 7.53 11.78 -3.76
CA VAL A 193 6.86 10.53 -4.13
C VAL A 193 5.34 10.72 -4.25
N ASP A 194 4.74 11.51 -3.36
CA ASP A 194 3.30 11.80 -3.37
C ASP A 194 2.87 12.59 -4.61
N VAL A 195 3.66 13.60 -4.99
CA VAL A 195 3.38 14.41 -6.18
C VAL A 195 3.47 13.56 -7.45
N ILE A 196 4.52 12.73 -7.58
CA ILE A 196 4.68 11.86 -8.75
C ILE A 196 3.63 10.75 -8.78
N ALA A 197 3.29 10.18 -7.64
CA ALA A 197 2.22 9.18 -7.56
C ALA A 197 0.87 9.78 -7.99
N GLN A 198 0.57 11.02 -7.62
CA GLN A 198 -0.62 11.72 -8.11
C GLN A 198 -0.55 11.99 -9.61
N GLU A 199 0.59 12.46 -10.13
CA GLU A 199 0.78 12.66 -11.58
C GLU A 199 0.63 11.35 -12.38
N VAL A 200 1.02 10.21 -11.80
CA VAL A 200 0.76 8.89 -12.39
C VAL A 200 -0.74 8.59 -12.47
N LEU A 201 -1.48 8.89 -11.40
CA LEU A 201 -2.95 8.76 -11.37
C LEU A 201 -3.64 9.69 -12.38
N ASP A 202 -3.08 10.86 -12.59
CA ASP A 202 -3.55 11.84 -13.59
C ASP A 202 -3.17 11.46 -15.03
N GLY A 203 -2.50 10.31 -15.25
CA GLY A 203 -2.13 9.80 -16.58
C GLY A 203 -0.88 10.42 -17.21
N LYS A 204 -0.17 11.34 -16.53
CA LYS A 204 0.97 12.09 -17.11
C LYS A 204 2.20 11.23 -17.42
N TRP A 205 2.29 10.05 -16.84
CA TRP A 205 3.44 9.16 -16.96
C TRP A 205 3.19 7.93 -17.85
N GLY A 206 2.04 7.84 -18.53
CA GLY A 206 1.68 6.68 -19.36
C GLY A 206 1.36 5.42 -18.54
N SER A 207 1.52 4.23 -19.12
CA SER A 207 1.17 2.96 -18.49
C SER A 207 2.21 1.87 -18.72
N GLY A 208 2.21 0.82 -17.91
CA GLY A 208 3.03 -0.38 -18.09
C GLY A 208 4.52 -0.09 -18.23
N ALA A 209 5.15 -0.64 -19.27
CA ALA A 209 6.58 -0.49 -19.55
C ALA A 209 6.98 0.95 -19.86
N GLU A 210 6.12 1.71 -20.55
CA GLU A 210 6.35 3.13 -20.86
C GLU A 210 6.47 3.96 -19.57
N ARG A 211 5.56 3.78 -18.61
CA ARG A 211 5.62 4.45 -17.30
C ARG A 211 6.91 4.13 -16.58
N ARG A 212 7.30 2.84 -16.56
CA ARG A 212 8.54 2.42 -15.92
C ARG A 212 9.73 3.15 -16.53
N ALA A 213 9.85 3.16 -17.86
CA ALA A 213 10.94 3.81 -18.56
C ALA A 213 10.98 5.32 -18.28
N LYS A 214 9.84 6.01 -18.40
CA LYS A 214 9.75 7.45 -18.14
C LYS A 214 10.16 7.83 -16.71
N LEU A 215 9.64 7.12 -15.71
CA LEU A 215 9.95 7.38 -14.30
C LEU A 215 11.43 7.11 -14.01
N THR A 216 11.99 6.00 -14.50
CA THR A 216 13.39 5.66 -14.32
C THR A 216 14.32 6.67 -14.99
N ASN A 217 14.02 7.08 -16.22
CA ASN A 217 14.80 8.07 -16.96
C ASN A 217 14.74 9.46 -16.28
N ALA A 218 13.63 9.78 -15.63
CA ALA A 218 13.48 11.01 -14.84
C ALA A 218 14.10 10.91 -13.42
N GLY A 219 14.77 9.79 -13.11
CA GLY A 219 15.47 9.60 -11.84
C GLY A 219 14.61 9.12 -10.67
N TYR A 220 13.37 8.67 -10.93
CA TYR A 220 12.49 8.14 -9.88
C TYR A 220 12.62 6.62 -9.73
N ASN A 221 12.56 6.14 -8.50
CA ASN A 221 12.42 4.70 -8.25
C ASN A 221 10.99 4.25 -8.56
N TYR A 222 10.84 3.52 -9.68
CA TYR A 222 9.53 3.03 -10.14
C TYR A 222 8.78 2.22 -9.08
N ALA A 223 9.47 1.33 -8.34
CA ALA A 223 8.84 0.47 -7.35
C ALA A 223 8.22 1.27 -6.20
N ILE A 224 8.93 2.29 -5.71
CA ILE A 224 8.44 3.19 -4.66
C ILE A 224 7.25 4.01 -5.16
N ILE A 225 7.34 4.59 -6.36
CA ILE A 225 6.23 5.35 -6.94
C ILE A 225 5.01 4.44 -7.14
N GLN A 226 5.20 3.24 -7.72
CA GLN A 226 4.08 2.32 -7.96
C GLN A 226 3.44 1.82 -6.66
N ALA A 227 4.22 1.56 -5.61
CA ALA A 227 3.70 1.22 -4.29
C ALA A 227 2.79 2.34 -3.76
N ARG A 228 3.25 3.59 -3.85
CA ARG A 228 2.46 4.76 -3.41
C ARG A 228 1.20 4.98 -4.25
N VAL A 229 1.28 4.79 -5.56
CA VAL A 229 0.11 4.79 -6.46
C VAL A 229 -0.93 3.76 -6.00
N ASN A 230 -0.48 2.55 -5.69
CA ASN A 230 -1.36 1.47 -5.23
C ASN A 230 -2.02 1.82 -3.88
N GLU A 231 -1.29 2.46 -2.95
CA GLU A 231 -1.85 2.95 -1.68
C GLU A 231 -2.92 4.04 -1.91
N LEU A 232 -2.64 5.01 -2.77
CA LEU A 232 -3.60 6.07 -3.11
C LEU A 232 -4.85 5.51 -3.80
N CYS A 233 -4.69 4.52 -4.70
CA CYS A 233 -5.81 3.81 -5.32
C CYS A 233 -6.67 3.10 -4.26
N LYS A 234 -6.05 2.37 -3.33
CA LYS A 234 -6.76 1.71 -2.22
C LYS A 234 -7.48 2.71 -1.32
N ALA A 235 -6.84 3.82 -0.97
CA ALA A 235 -7.45 4.88 -0.16
C ALA A 235 -8.66 5.49 -0.87
N LYS A 236 -8.56 5.78 -2.18
CA LYS A 236 -9.66 6.30 -3.00
C LYS A 236 -10.80 5.29 -3.12
N GLN A 237 -10.48 4.01 -3.29
CA GLN A 237 -11.46 2.94 -3.32
C GLN A 237 -12.17 2.80 -1.97
N ASN A 238 -11.43 2.83 -0.85
CA ASN A 238 -12.01 2.77 0.50
C ASN A 238 -12.83 4.01 0.87
N SER A 239 -12.68 5.13 0.15
CA SER A 239 -13.49 6.34 0.37
C SER A 239 -14.86 6.30 -0.30
N LYS A 240 -15.06 5.42 -1.31
CA LYS A 240 -16.37 5.28 -1.96
C LYS A 240 -17.35 4.58 -1.01
N PRO A 241 -18.62 5.01 -0.96
CA PRO A 241 -19.62 4.36 -0.13
C PRO A 241 -20.02 2.99 -0.66
N ILE A 242 -20.60 2.19 0.24
CA ILE A 242 -21.50 1.10 -0.10
C ILE A 242 -22.90 1.70 0.00
N ILE A 243 -23.73 1.45 -0.99
CA ILE A 243 -25.11 1.93 -0.99
C ILE A 243 -26.07 0.76 -0.81
N ASP A 244 -27.27 1.03 -0.32
CA ASP A 244 -28.34 0.04 -0.36
C ASP A 244 -29.51 0.55 -1.18
N LEU A 245 -30.10 -0.38 -1.96
CA LEU A 245 -31.10 -0.06 -2.95
C LEU A 245 -32.30 -1.00 -2.86
N SER A 246 -33.45 -0.41 -3.07
CA SER A 246 -34.73 -1.11 -3.18
C SER A 246 -35.62 -0.47 -4.26
N HIS A 247 -36.85 -0.92 -4.39
CA HIS A 247 -37.78 -0.32 -5.33
C HIS A 247 -38.09 1.17 -5.05
N HIS A 248 -37.68 1.71 -3.91
CA HIS A 248 -37.80 3.13 -3.60
C HIS A 248 -36.79 4.01 -4.33
N ASN A 249 -35.72 3.41 -4.82
CA ASN A 249 -34.65 4.14 -5.51
C ASN A 249 -34.86 4.11 -7.03
N THR A 250 -34.41 5.16 -7.70
CA THR A 250 -34.41 5.23 -9.17
C THR A 250 -32.95 5.39 -9.62
N VAL A 251 -32.45 4.39 -10.35
CA VAL A 251 -31.11 4.42 -10.93
C VAL A 251 -31.24 4.85 -12.38
N SER A 252 -30.68 6.00 -12.72
CA SER A 252 -30.69 6.57 -14.07
C SER A 252 -29.48 6.14 -14.90
N ASN A 253 -28.33 5.87 -14.25
CA ASN A 253 -27.10 5.44 -14.94
C ASN A 253 -26.25 4.51 -14.08
N TRP A 254 -26.33 3.22 -14.38
CA TRP A 254 -25.55 2.19 -13.68
C TRP A 254 -24.03 2.26 -13.89
N ASN A 255 -23.55 2.83 -14.99
CA ASN A 255 -22.10 3.00 -15.21
C ASN A 255 -21.55 4.04 -14.25
N ASN A 256 -22.27 5.15 -14.08
CA ASN A 256 -21.89 6.16 -13.09
C ASN A 256 -21.94 5.61 -11.65
N VAL A 257 -22.97 4.80 -11.33
CA VAL A 257 -23.03 4.12 -10.02
C VAL A 257 -21.80 3.24 -9.83
N ALA A 258 -21.42 2.41 -10.83
CA ALA A 258 -20.25 1.52 -10.74
C ALA A 258 -18.94 2.29 -10.46
N GLU A 259 -18.82 3.50 -11.01
CA GLU A 259 -17.64 4.35 -10.82
C GLU A 259 -17.61 5.04 -9.45
N ASN A 260 -18.76 5.16 -8.76
CA ASN A 260 -18.87 5.98 -7.55
C ASN A 260 -19.18 5.20 -6.27
N VAL A 261 -19.31 3.87 -6.32
CA VAL A 261 -19.58 3.04 -5.14
C VAL A 261 -18.54 1.91 -4.98
N ASN A 262 -18.36 1.44 -3.75
CA ASN A 262 -17.61 0.22 -3.45
C ASN A 262 -18.45 -1.04 -3.54
N GLY A 263 -19.76 -0.88 -3.57
CA GLY A 263 -20.70 -1.98 -3.70
C GLY A 263 -22.12 -1.58 -3.41
N VAL A 264 -23.02 -2.52 -3.60
CA VAL A 264 -24.47 -2.31 -3.48
C VAL A 264 -25.09 -3.44 -2.66
N ILE A 265 -25.90 -3.11 -1.66
CA ILE A 265 -26.74 -4.08 -0.93
C ILE A 265 -28.16 -3.97 -1.48
N LEU A 266 -28.64 -5.03 -2.13
CA LEU A 266 -29.94 -5.04 -2.79
C LEU A 266 -31.02 -5.61 -1.88
N ARG A 267 -32.17 -4.96 -1.80
CA ARG A 267 -33.33 -5.57 -1.14
C ARG A 267 -33.83 -6.75 -1.97
N LEU A 268 -33.69 -7.96 -1.43
CA LEU A 268 -34.27 -9.16 -2.02
C LEU A 268 -35.79 -9.13 -1.96
N GLY A 269 -36.31 -8.76 -0.80
CA GLY A 269 -37.72 -8.75 -0.55
C GLY A 269 -38.03 -8.54 0.93
N TYR A 270 -39.24 -8.83 1.28
CA TYR A 270 -39.78 -8.62 2.63
C TYR A 270 -40.96 -9.55 2.89
N ARG A 271 -41.26 -9.84 4.15
CA ARG A 271 -42.56 -10.35 4.53
C ARG A 271 -43.46 -9.15 4.82
N SER A 272 -44.64 -9.11 4.21
CA SER A 272 -45.63 -8.04 4.41
C SER A 272 -46.05 -7.95 5.88
N TYR A 273 -45.97 -6.77 6.47
CA TYR A 273 -46.36 -6.54 7.86
C TYR A 273 -47.88 -6.58 8.10
N GLY A 274 -48.70 -6.60 7.05
CA GLY A 274 -50.13 -6.76 7.10
C GLY A 274 -50.57 -8.22 7.00
N ASN A 275 -50.52 -8.81 5.81
CA ASN A 275 -51.03 -10.15 5.51
C ASN A 275 -50.02 -11.28 5.70
N GLY A 276 -48.73 -10.97 5.99
CA GLY A 276 -47.69 -11.97 6.24
C GLY A 276 -47.16 -12.70 5.01
N GLN A 277 -47.52 -12.26 3.79
CA GLN A 277 -47.00 -12.87 2.57
C GLN A 277 -45.55 -12.43 2.29
N ILE A 278 -44.71 -13.36 1.80
CA ILE A 278 -43.36 -13.03 1.34
C ILE A 278 -43.47 -12.43 -0.06
N MET A 279 -42.85 -11.27 -0.22
CA MET A 279 -42.84 -10.50 -1.47
C MET A 279 -41.41 -10.27 -1.92
N VAL A 280 -41.15 -10.51 -3.21
CA VAL A 280 -39.89 -10.07 -3.85
C VAL A 280 -39.94 -8.57 -4.07
N ASP A 281 -38.84 -7.87 -3.84
CA ASP A 281 -38.73 -6.45 -4.19
C ASP A 281 -38.94 -6.26 -5.70
N LYS A 282 -39.77 -5.30 -6.08
CA LYS A 282 -40.16 -5.09 -7.49
C LYS A 282 -38.99 -4.81 -8.44
N LYS A 283 -37.87 -4.25 -7.93
CA LYS A 283 -36.68 -3.94 -8.72
C LYS A 283 -35.51 -4.91 -8.47
N TYR A 284 -35.70 -5.92 -7.62
CA TYR A 284 -34.58 -6.83 -7.27
C TYR A 284 -33.91 -7.46 -8.48
N HIS A 285 -34.69 -8.07 -9.38
CA HIS A 285 -34.14 -8.78 -10.54
C HIS A 285 -33.49 -7.81 -11.54
N GLU A 286 -34.07 -6.65 -11.75
CA GLU A 286 -33.50 -5.58 -12.58
C GLU A 286 -32.12 -5.14 -12.02
N PHE A 287 -32.07 -4.81 -10.74
CA PHE A 287 -30.88 -4.32 -10.08
C PHE A 287 -29.81 -5.41 -9.96
N LEU A 288 -30.19 -6.64 -9.66
CA LEU A 288 -29.27 -7.78 -9.63
C LEU A 288 -28.60 -8.01 -11.00
N SER A 289 -29.38 -7.94 -12.08
CA SER A 289 -28.83 -8.04 -13.44
C SER A 289 -27.85 -6.91 -13.74
N ALA A 290 -28.18 -5.69 -13.34
CA ALA A 290 -27.35 -4.51 -13.57
C ALA A 290 -26.01 -4.56 -12.82
N VAL A 291 -26.01 -4.95 -11.54
CA VAL A 291 -24.76 -5.07 -10.76
C VAL A 291 -23.88 -6.22 -11.26
N LYS A 292 -24.48 -7.35 -11.64
CA LYS A 292 -23.72 -8.50 -12.19
C LYS A 292 -23.05 -8.18 -13.52
N SER A 293 -23.76 -7.56 -14.46
CA SER A 293 -23.24 -7.22 -15.78
C SER A 293 -22.05 -6.22 -15.71
N ARG A 294 -22.02 -5.38 -14.68
CA ARG A 294 -20.97 -4.37 -14.45
C ARG A 294 -19.93 -4.80 -13.43
N LYS A 295 -20.03 -6.02 -12.90
CA LYS A 295 -19.13 -6.56 -11.88
C LYS A 295 -19.05 -5.67 -10.64
N ILE A 296 -20.13 -4.98 -10.29
CA ILE A 296 -20.21 -4.21 -9.03
C ILE A 296 -20.31 -5.22 -7.88
N PRO A 297 -19.45 -5.12 -6.84
CA PRO A 297 -19.60 -5.94 -5.65
C PRO A 297 -21.00 -5.77 -5.04
N TYR A 298 -21.69 -6.87 -4.73
CA TYR A 298 -23.02 -6.78 -4.20
C TYR A 298 -23.30 -7.77 -3.06
N GLY A 299 -24.24 -7.39 -2.20
CA GLY A 299 -24.88 -8.23 -1.20
C GLY A 299 -26.39 -8.09 -1.28
N ILE A 300 -27.07 -8.69 -0.34
CA ILE A 300 -28.53 -8.57 -0.25
C ILE A 300 -28.99 -8.28 1.18
N TYR A 301 -30.18 -7.68 1.31
CA TYR A 301 -30.91 -7.68 2.56
C TYR A 301 -32.34 -8.15 2.35
N PHE A 302 -32.94 -8.67 3.42
CA PHE A 302 -34.32 -9.09 3.49
C PHE A 302 -34.96 -8.50 4.74
N PHE A 303 -36.21 -8.03 4.63
CA PHE A 303 -36.96 -7.45 5.73
C PHE A 303 -37.91 -8.50 6.32
N PRO A 304 -37.51 -9.20 7.41
CA PRO A 304 -38.34 -10.22 8.04
C PRO A 304 -39.40 -9.61 8.96
N THR A 305 -40.62 -10.12 8.90
CA THR A 305 -41.68 -9.80 9.86
C THR A 305 -42.34 -11.05 10.42
N SER A 306 -41.62 -12.17 10.44
CA SER A 306 -42.09 -13.42 11.05
C SER A 306 -42.48 -13.22 12.52
N ILE A 307 -43.55 -13.87 12.95
CA ILE A 307 -44.03 -13.88 14.33
C ILE A 307 -44.08 -15.30 14.92
N THR A 308 -43.78 -16.31 14.10
CA THR A 308 -43.68 -17.72 14.49
C THR A 308 -42.34 -18.30 13.97
N GLU A 309 -41.92 -19.40 14.58
CA GLU A 309 -40.71 -20.12 14.12
C GLU A 309 -40.92 -20.71 12.72
N ALA A 310 -42.11 -21.20 12.41
CA ALA A 310 -42.44 -21.71 11.08
C ALA A 310 -42.30 -20.63 10.00
N GLU A 311 -42.73 -19.40 10.27
CA GLU A 311 -42.55 -18.28 9.35
C GLU A 311 -41.09 -17.87 9.21
N ALA A 312 -40.30 -17.91 10.29
CA ALA A 312 -38.86 -17.68 10.23
C ALA A 312 -38.14 -18.72 9.36
N GLU A 313 -38.50 -19.99 9.48
CA GLU A 313 -38.03 -21.08 8.62
C GLU A 313 -38.43 -20.87 7.15
N GLU A 314 -39.66 -20.40 6.89
CA GLU A 314 -40.11 -20.08 5.54
C GLU A 314 -39.33 -18.93 4.93
N GLU A 315 -39.05 -17.86 5.69
CA GLU A 315 -38.20 -16.72 5.27
C GLU A 315 -36.77 -17.19 4.94
N ALA A 316 -36.21 -18.02 5.80
CA ALA A 316 -34.86 -18.59 5.55
C ALA A 316 -34.82 -19.42 4.27
N ASN A 317 -35.82 -20.30 4.05
CA ASN A 317 -35.90 -21.10 2.84
C ASN A 317 -36.07 -20.24 1.58
N PHE A 318 -36.88 -19.20 1.66
CA PHE A 318 -37.09 -18.24 0.58
C PHE A 318 -35.75 -17.54 0.23
N ILE A 319 -35.02 -17.03 1.23
CA ILE A 319 -33.72 -16.37 1.01
C ILE A 319 -32.74 -17.36 0.37
N LEU A 320 -32.60 -18.58 0.92
CA LEU A 320 -31.68 -19.60 0.40
C LEU A 320 -31.96 -19.94 -1.05
N LYS A 321 -33.24 -20.13 -1.42
CA LYS A 321 -33.63 -20.38 -2.79
C LYS A 321 -33.30 -19.23 -3.71
N SER A 322 -33.43 -18.01 -3.26
CA SER A 322 -33.22 -16.79 -4.04
C SER A 322 -31.74 -16.48 -4.27
N VAL A 323 -30.87 -16.92 -3.35
CA VAL A 323 -29.41 -16.67 -3.47
C VAL A 323 -28.64 -17.83 -4.07
N GLN A 324 -29.29 -18.92 -4.39
CA GLN A 324 -28.65 -20.09 -4.99
C GLN A 324 -27.92 -19.73 -6.29
N GLY A 325 -26.62 -20.03 -6.37
CA GLY A 325 -25.77 -19.71 -7.53
C GLY A 325 -25.33 -18.25 -7.62
N LEU A 326 -25.58 -17.41 -6.62
CA LEU A 326 -25.05 -16.06 -6.55
C LEU A 326 -23.71 -16.04 -5.82
N SER A 327 -22.77 -15.24 -6.34
CA SER A 327 -21.49 -14.93 -5.68
C SER A 327 -21.63 -13.59 -4.97
N LEU A 328 -21.98 -13.63 -3.68
CA LEU A 328 -22.15 -12.42 -2.87
C LEU A 328 -20.79 -11.91 -2.38
N SER A 329 -20.56 -10.61 -2.53
CA SER A 329 -19.37 -9.90 -2.01
C SER A 329 -19.56 -9.39 -0.59
N PHE A 330 -20.81 -9.25 -0.16
CA PHE A 330 -21.18 -8.80 1.19
C PHE A 330 -22.15 -9.82 1.82
N PRO A 331 -22.25 -9.83 3.17
CA PRO A 331 -23.16 -10.70 3.89
C PRO A 331 -24.64 -10.52 3.47
N ILE A 332 -25.43 -11.54 3.77
CA ILE A 332 -26.90 -11.42 3.75
C ILE A 332 -27.34 -10.77 5.05
N TYR A 333 -27.99 -9.60 4.97
CA TYR A 333 -28.46 -8.91 6.15
C TYR A 333 -29.97 -9.07 6.35
N LEU A 334 -30.36 -9.34 7.58
CA LEU A 334 -31.76 -9.26 8.01
C LEU A 334 -32.02 -7.86 8.55
N ASP A 335 -32.91 -7.14 7.90
CA ASP A 335 -33.27 -5.78 8.26
C ASP A 335 -34.33 -5.82 9.39
N SER A 336 -33.88 -5.51 10.61
CA SER A 336 -34.71 -5.54 11.80
C SER A 336 -34.98 -4.14 12.30
N GLU A 337 -36.17 -3.65 12.00
CA GLU A 337 -36.63 -2.34 12.42
C GLU A 337 -38.16 -2.34 12.57
N ILE A 338 -38.78 -1.19 12.87
CA ILE A 338 -40.22 -1.07 12.95
C ILE A 338 -40.86 -1.28 11.58
N ALA A 339 -41.80 -2.21 11.49
CA ALA A 339 -42.37 -2.62 10.21
C ALA A 339 -43.49 -1.64 9.72
N ASP A 340 -44.27 -1.12 10.62
CA ASP A 340 -45.25 -0.06 10.32
C ASP A 340 -44.89 1.25 11.04
N VAL A 341 -44.13 2.08 10.35
CA VAL A 341 -43.65 3.36 10.90
C VAL A 341 -44.80 4.30 11.29
N LYS A 342 -45.97 4.21 10.61
CA LYS A 342 -47.10 5.12 10.81
C LYS A 342 -47.89 4.76 12.05
N THR A 343 -48.36 3.50 12.14
CA THR A 343 -49.26 3.08 13.20
C THR A 343 -48.58 2.32 14.32
N LYS A 344 -47.34 1.81 14.06
CA LYS A 344 -46.58 0.90 14.96
C LYS A 344 -47.39 -0.37 15.31
N ASN A 345 -48.20 -0.84 14.40
CA ASN A 345 -49.06 -2.00 14.54
C ASN A 345 -48.76 -3.11 13.52
N GLY A 346 -47.59 -3.03 12.86
CA GLY A 346 -47.12 -4.13 12.04
C GLY A 346 -47.02 -5.42 12.87
N ARG A 347 -47.23 -6.55 12.24
CA ARG A 347 -47.33 -7.87 12.88
C ARG A 347 -46.14 -8.20 13.80
N SER A 348 -44.93 -7.77 13.46
CA SER A 348 -43.71 -7.98 14.24
C SER A 348 -43.40 -6.84 15.23
N ASP A 349 -44.10 -5.71 15.16
CA ASP A 349 -43.72 -4.51 15.94
C ASP A 349 -43.89 -4.72 17.46
N LYS A 350 -44.84 -5.56 17.85
CA LYS A 350 -45.16 -5.85 19.26
C LYS A 350 -44.42 -7.06 19.83
N LEU A 351 -43.51 -7.68 19.05
CA LEU A 351 -42.71 -8.79 19.56
C LEU A 351 -41.79 -8.29 20.67
N ASP A 352 -41.71 -9.08 21.74
CA ASP A 352 -40.71 -8.85 22.75
C ASP A 352 -39.29 -9.14 22.23
N LYS A 353 -38.30 -8.61 22.91
CA LYS A 353 -36.90 -8.71 22.57
C LYS A 353 -36.40 -10.16 22.42
N THR A 354 -36.87 -11.07 23.26
CA THR A 354 -36.46 -12.48 23.26
C THR A 354 -37.00 -13.20 22.05
N THR A 355 -38.29 -13.05 21.79
CA THR A 355 -38.96 -13.65 20.63
C THR A 355 -38.38 -13.12 19.33
N ARG A 356 -38.24 -11.80 19.21
CA ARG A 356 -37.62 -11.17 18.02
C ARG A 356 -36.22 -11.73 17.76
N THR A 357 -35.37 -11.79 18.77
CA THR A 357 -34.00 -12.31 18.62
C THR A 357 -34.01 -13.78 18.23
N LYS A 358 -34.89 -14.59 18.83
CA LYS A 358 -35.03 -16.02 18.50
C LYS A 358 -35.39 -16.23 17.04
N LEU A 359 -36.35 -15.49 16.52
CA LEU A 359 -36.80 -15.61 15.12
C LEU A 359 -35.72 -15.20 14.14
N LEU A 360 -35.02 -14.09 14.37
CA LEU A 360 -33.90 -13.70 13.55
C LEU A 360 -32.77 -14.75 13.59
N LYS A 361 -32.50 -15.31 14.78
CA LYS A 361 -31.48 -16.35 14.94
C LYS A 361 -31.80 -17.62 14.16
N ILE A 362 -33.02 -18.06 14.09
CA ILE A 362 -33.46 -19.20 13.27
C ILE A 362 -33.07 -18.97 11.80
N ILE A 363 -33.38 -17.79 11.25
CA ILE A 363 -33.03 -17.47 9.87
C ILE A 363 -31.51 -17.45 9.69
N LEU A 364 -30.79 -16.75 10.57
CA LEU A 364 -29.32 -16.61 10.49
C LEU A 364 -28.61 -17.95 10.63
N ASP A 365 -29.02 -18.80 11.58
CA ASP A 365 -28.45 -20.15 11.78
C ASP A 365 -28.60 -20.98 10.50
N LYS A 366 -29.75 -20.91 9.87
CA LYS A 366 -30.04 -21.67 8.65
C LYS A 366 -29.22 -21.15 7.45
N LEU A 367 -29.11 -19.85 7.28
CA LEU A 367 -28.24 -19.25 6.25
C LEU A 367 -26.78 -19.66 6.44
N ARG A 368 -26.30 -19.57 7.68
CA ARG A 368 -24.92 -19.92 8.04
C ARG A 368 -24.62 -21.41 7.85
N SER A 369 -25.57 -22.30 8.18
CA SER A 369 -25.41 -23.74 7.98
C SER A 369 -25.25 -24.12 6.50
N ARG A 370 -25.64 -23.23 5.59
CA ARG A 370 -25.49 -23.35 4.13
C ARG A 370 -24.28 -22.62 3.59
N GLY A 371 -23.40 -22.10 4.49
CA GLY A 371 -22.14 -21.47 4.11
C GLY A 371 -22.22 -20.00 3.77
N TYR A 372 -23.37 -19.34 3.99
CA TYR A 372 -23.49 -17.89 3.72
C TYR A 372 -23.01 -17.07 4.91
N ASP A 373 -22.22 -16.03 4.65
CA ASP A 373 -21.97 -14.97 5.63
C ASP A 373 -23.25 -14.14 5.79
N CYS A 374 -23.67 -13.92 7.03
CA CYS A 374 -24.94 -13.28 7.31
C CYS A 374 -24.92 -12.46 8.61
N GLY A 375 -25.89 -11.57 8.76
CA GLY A 375 -25.96 -10.69 9.92
C GLY A 375 -27.27 -9.93 10.03
N VAL A 376 -27.30 -8.97 10.94
CA VAL A 376 -28.43 -8.11 11.19
C VAL A 376 -28.11 -6.67 10.81
N TYR A 377 -29.09 -5.98 10.22
CA TYR A 377 -29.11 -4.53 10.09
C TYR A 377 -30.14 -3.97 11.07
N ALA A 378 -29.76 -2.94 11.81
CA ALA A 378 -30.69 -2.17 12.65
C ALA A 378 -30.08 -0.83 13.07
N SER A 379 -30.92 0.08 13.55
CA SER A 379 -30.46 1.30 14.21
C SER A 379 -29.77 0.99 15.54
N THR A 380 -28.89 1.88 15.99
CA THR A 380 -28.21 1.77 17.30
C THR A 380 -29.20 1.56 18.44
N SER A 381 -30.31 2.32 18.45
CA SER A 381 -31.35 2.17 19.44
C SER A 381 -32.02 0.80 19.41
N TRP A 382 -32.27 0.27 18.20
CA TRP A 382 -32.90 -1.04 18.02
C TRP A 382 -31.99 -2.18 18.46
N LEU A 383 -30.72 -2.13 18.08
CA LEU A 383 -29.70 -3.10 18.53
C LEU A 383 -29.60 -3.17 20.06
N ASN A 384 -29.65 -2.02 20.73
CA ASN A 384 -29.54 -1.96 22.19
C ASN A 384 -30.82 -2.40 22.92
N ASN A 385 -31.99 -2.09 22.37
CA ASN A 385 -33.24 -2.19 23.11
C ASN A 385 -34.19 -3.31 22.62
N GLN A 386 -34.08 -3.70 21.35
CA GLN A 386 -35.01 -4.64 20.70
C GLN A 386 -34.40 -5.98 20.35
N LEU A 387 -33.07 -6.15 20.55
CA LEU A 387 -32.33 -7.38 20.28
C LEU A 387 -31.45 -7.78 21.46
N ILE A 388 -31.23 -9.09 21.63
CA ILE A 388 -30.25 -9.65 22.58
C ILE A 388 -28.97 -9.92 21.83
N MET A 389 -28.12 -8.90 21.68
CA MET A 389 -26.93 -8.96 20.86
C MET A 389 -25.89 -9.99 21.29
N SER A 390 -25.89 -10.41 22.56
CA SER A 390 -25.06 -11.53 23.04
C SER A 390 -25.39 -12.86 22.36
N GLN A 391 -26.65 -13.09 21.99
CA GLN A 391 -27.10 -14.27 21.26
C GLN A 391 -26.79 -14.20 19.75
N LEU A 392 -26.50 -13.00 19.25
CA LEU A 392 -26.18 -12.72 17.85
C LEU A 392 -24.68 -12.41 17.64
N SER A 393 -23.84 -12.62 18.65
CA SER A 393 -22.42 -12.26 18.62
C SER A 393 -21.57 -12.94 17.52
N ASN A 394 -22.06 -14.05 16.98
CA ASN A 394 -21.43 -14.81 15.89
C ASN A 394 -21.79 -14.31 14.49
N TYR A 395 -22.66 -13.32 14.38
CA TYR A 395 -23.14 -12.79 13.10
C TYR A 395 -22.60 -11.38 12.86
N LYS A 396 -22.63 -10.95 11.60
CA LYS A 396 -22.24 -9.60 11.22
C LYS A 396 -23.29 -8.60 11.70
N VAL A 397 -22.83 -7.38 11.96
CA VAL A 397 -23.71 -6.28 12.33
C VAL A 397 -23.50 -5.11 11.37
N TRP A 398 -24.59 -4.68 10.76
CA TRP A 398 -24.67 -3.45 9.98
C TRP A 398 -25.49 -2.45 10.79
N VAL A 399 -24.82 -1.45 11.36
CA VAL A 399 -25.47 -0.47 12.23
C VAL A 399 -25.92 0.75 11.46
N ALA A 400 -27.15 1.19 11.67
CA ALA A 400 -27.62 2.48 11.17
C ALA A 400 -27.53 3.54 12.28
N GLN A 401 -26.76 4.58 11.98
CA GLN A 401 -26.63 5.75 12.83
C GLN A 401 -26.20 6.95 11.99
N TYR A 402 -27.12 7.86 11.71
CA TYR A 402 -26.87 9.02 10.84
C TYR A 402 -26.13 10.10 11.61
N ASN A 403 -24.80 10.01 11.61
CA ASN A 403 -23.91 10.90 12.34
C ASN A 403 -22.54 10.97 11.64
N THR A 404 -21.66 11.85 12.12
CA THR A 404 -20.27 11.96 11.66
C THR A 404 -19.38 10.82 12.17
N THR A 405 -19.73 10.23 13.32
CA THR A 405 -19.06 9.09 13.94
C THR A 405 -20.07 8.07 14.44
N CYS A 406 -19.72 6.79 14.34
CA CYS A 406 -20.54 5.72 14.93
C CYS A 406 -20.22 5.59 16.42
N THR A 407 -21.25 5.77 17.27
CA THR A 407 -21.13 5.66 18.72
C THR A 407 -21.74 4.36 19.28
N TYR A 408 -22.11 3.42 18.41
CA TYR A 408 -22.56 2.09 18.84
C TYR A 408 -21.44 1.36 19.60
N GLY A 409 -21.68 1.00 20.84
CA GLY A 409 -20.70 0.38 21.73
C GLY A 409 -20.40 -1.10 21.46
N GLY A 410 -21.20 -1.77 20.61
CA GLY A 410 -21.00 -3.17 20.21
C GLY A 410 -20.07 -3.33 19.03
N LYS A 411 -19.71 -4.57 18.73
CA LYS A 411 -18.98 -4.88 17.49
C LYS A 411 -19.89 -4.72 16.27
N TYR A 412 -19.39 -4.08 15.23
CA TYR A 412 -20.08 -3.96 13.94
C TYR A 412 -19.09 -4.10 12.76
N ASN A 413 -19.60 -4.43 11.60
CA ASN A 413 -18.82 -4.67 10.38
C ASN A 413 -19.08 -3.60 9.32
N MET A 414 -20.26 -3.02 9.32
CA MET A 414 -20.66 -1.96 8.40
C MET A 414 -21.50 -0.91 9.12
N TRP A 415 -21.37 0.32 8.70
CA TRP A 415 -22.10 1.45 9.28
C TRP A 415 -22.78 2.27 8.19
N GLN A 416 -24.10 2.33 8.24
CA GLN A 416 -24.92 3.25 7.44
C GLN A 416 -24.93 4.60 8.15
N TYR A 417 -24.24 5.57 7.56
CA TYR A 417 -23.99 6.84 8.20
C TYR A 417 -24.88 7.98 7.70
N SER A 418 -25.63 7.77 6.61
CA SER A 418 -26.58 8.74 6.08
C SER A 418 -27.61 8.08 5.18
N SER A 419 -28.84 8.62 5.21
CA SER A 419 -29.91 8.33 4.26
C SER A 419 -30.07 9.41 3.19
N LYS A 420 -29.11 10.35 3.11
CA LYS A 420 -29.14 11.50 2.20
C LYS A 420 -27.90 11.54 1.28
N GLY A 421 -27.33 10.36 0.97
CA GLY A 421 -26.22 10.27 0.04
C GLY A 421 -26.62 10.71 -1.37
N GLN A 422 -25.72 11.42 -2.04
CA GLN A 422 -25.87 11.80 -3.45
C GLN A 422 -24.85 10.99 -4.25
N ILE A 423 -25.33 10.09 -5.08
CA ILE A 423 -24.48 9.23 -5.92
C ILE A 423 -24.80 9.51 -7.37
N ASP A 424 -23.79 9.83 -8.15
CA ASP A 424 -23.99 10.03 -9.58
C ASP A 424 -24.55 8.75 -10.24
N GLY A 425 -25.62 8.92 -11.01
CA GLY A 425 -26.39 7.81 -11.58
C GLY A 425 -27.58 7.38 -10.75
N ILE A 426 -27.84 7.97 -9.56
CA ILE A 426 -29.06 7.75 -8.76
C ILE A 426 -29.85 9.05 -8.68
N SER A 427 -31.15 8.95 -8.94
CA SER A 427 -32.05 10.09 -8.80
C SER A 427 -32.52 10.24 -7.35
N GLY A 428 -32.22 11.40 -6.74
CA GLY A 428 -32.56 11.68 -5.34
C GLY A 428 -31.55 11.11 -4.34
N ASN A 429 -31.98 10.98 -3.10
CA ASN A 429 -31.16 10.46 -2.01
C ASN A 429 -31.07 8.93 -2.02
N CYS A 430 -29.95 8.41 -1.57
CA CYS A 430 -29.81 6.99 -1.24
C CYS A 430 -29.07 6.81 0.08
N ASP A 431 -29.25 5.65 0.68
CA ASP A 431 -28.55 5.25 1.89
C ASP A 431 -27.09 4.92 1.57
N VAL A 432 -26.20 5.43 2.42
CA VAL A 432 -24.76 5.27 2.25
C VAL A 432 -24.10 4.71 3.49
N SER A 433 -23.24 3.72 3.26
CA SER A 433 -22.54 2.95 4.27
C SER A 433 -21.05 2.87 4.01
N LYS A 434 -20.28 2.50 5.04
CA LYS A 434 -18.88 2.13 4.93
C LYS A 434 -18.54 0.92 5.77
N LEU A 435 -17.57 0.13 5.34
CA LEU A 435 -16.99 -0.94 6.14
C LEU A 435 -16.20 -0.34 7.32
N LYS A 436 -16.13 -1.12 8.41
CA LYS A 436 -15.30 -0.77 9.56
C LYS A 436 -13.86 -1.23 9.32
#